data_b9173c8d1fbbd301dd173c1ce6a64e4f
#
_entry.id   b9173c8d1fbbd301dd173c1ce6a64e4f
#
_cell.length_a   1.000
_cell.length_b   1.000
_cell.length_c   1.000
_cell.angle_alpha   90.00
_cell.angle_beta   90.00
_cell.angle_gamma   90.00
#
_symmetry.space_group_name_H-M   'P 1'
#
loop_
_entity.id
_entity.type
_entity.pdbx_description
1 polymer ?
#
loop_
_entity_poly.entity_id
_entity_poly.type
_entity_poly.pdbx_seq_one_letter_code
_entity_poly.pdbx_strand_id
1 'polypeptide(L)'
;MQVERALMFGKASENIIRDQDGQDKKLYTTAGLMAQIKTNRINISDGEVSLSAINTALSTIQERTVKGHSNNGHIAFVSHAFLHRLNDMVSDKAHYNISYGEAQYGIKIMRLETGSGTINFVGYKLFDELAAYRGTAVVFNPTLINTVYFEKTNVRKFSPIKFVTMNALVTQVGLRVRQERCHGIITGLMGGLKP
;
A
#
# COMPACT_ATOMS: atom_id res chain seq x y z
N MET A 1 -10.83 4.36 8.23
CA MET A 1 -9.45 4.64 8.69
C MET A 1 -8.78 3.50 9.44
N GLN A 2 -9.34 2.90 10.51
CA GLN A 2 -8.68 1.77 11.21
C GLN A 2 -8.55 0.51 10.34
N VAL A 3 -9.60 0.14 9.61
CA VAL A 3 -9.60 -1.03 8.71
C VAL A 3 -8.61 -0.84 7.56
N GLU A 4 -8.60 0.32 6.94
CA GLU A 4 -7.67 0.69 5.86
C GLU A 4 -6.21 0.61 6.35
N ARG A 5 -5.94 1.14 7.54
CA ARG A 5 -4.63 1.06 8.18
C ARG A 5 -4.19 -0.38 8.45
N ALA A 6 -5.12 -1.23 8.89
CA ALA A 6 -4.86 -2.66 9.09
C ALA A 6 -4.60 -3.39 7.77
N LEU A 7 -5.34 -3.08 6.70
CA LEU A 7 -5.14 -3.66 5.37
C LEU A 7 -3.82 -3.22 4.72
N MET A 8 -3.30 -2.04 5.03
CA MET A 8 -2.03 -1.56 4.50
C MET A 8 -0.84 -2.01 5.36
N PHE A 9 -0.87 -1.76 6.67
CA PHE A 9 0.26 -1.91 7.57
C PHE A 9 0.12 -3.05 8.59
N GLY A 10 -1.01 -3.75 8.61
CA GLY A 10 -1.27 -4.82 9.58
C GLY A 10 -0.21 -5.91 9.57
N LYS A 11 0.09 -6.43 10.76
CA LYS A 11 0.92 -7.63 10.92
C LYS A 11 0.02 -8.79 11.29
N ALA A 12 0.22 -9.94 10.64
CA ALA A 12 -0.47 -11.16 11.06
C ALA A 12 -0.01 -11.53 12.46
N SER A 13 -0.95 -11.63 13.38
CA SER A 13 -0.68 -12.14 14.71
C SER A 13 -1.87 -12.95 15.22
N GLU A 14 -1.59 -13.92 16.04
CA GLU A 14 -2.56 -14.68 16.80
C GLU A 14 -2.42 -14.23 18.26
N ASN A 15 -3.47 -13.63 18.80
CA ASN A 15 -3.54 -13.24 20.20
C ASN A 15 -4.62 -14.07 20.89
N ILE A 16 -4.33 -14.52 22.08
CA ILE A 16 -5.29 -15.20 22.93
C ILE A 16 -5.87 -14.16 23.89
N ILE A 17 -7.17 -13.95 23.81
CA ILE A 17 -7.90 -13.08 24.75
C ILE A 17 -8.76 -13.98 25.62
N ARG A 18 -8.61 -13.84 26.94
CA ARG A 18 -9.53 -14.46 27.88
C ARG A 18 -10.85 -13.70 27.89
N ASP A 19 -11.92 -14.43 27.62
CA ASP A 19 -13.27 -13.90 27.74
C ASP A 19 -13.68 -13.80 29.22
N GLN A 20 -14.76 -13.06 29.48
CA GLN A 20 -15.33 -12.92 30.81
C GLN A 20 -15.71 -14.27 31.46
N ASP A 21 -15.99 -15.26 30.62
CA ASP A 21 -16.30 -16.64 31.07
C ASP A 21 -15.04 -17.50 31.25
N GLY A 22 -13.84 -16.92 31.20
CA GLY A 22 -12.56 -17.61 31.40
C GLY A 22 -12.13 -18.51 30.24
N GLN A 23 -12.84 -18.46 29.10
CA GLN A 23 -12.48 -19.19 27.90
C GLN A 23 -11.49 -18.42 27.04
N ASP A 24 -10.46 -19.11 26.55
CA ASP A 24 -9.47 -18.55 25.65
C ASP A 24 -10.06 -18.39 24.24
N LYS A 25 -10.27 -17.17 23.80
CA LYS A 25 -10.66 -16.84 22.41
C LYS A 25 -9.46 -16.39 21.62
N LYS A 26 -9.23 -17.02 20.48
CA LYS A 26 -8.18 -16.62 19.55
C LYS A 26 -8.61 -15.42 18.73
N LEU A 27 -7.86 -14.33 18.82
CA LEU A 27 -8.01 -13.14 17.98
C LEU A 27 -6.96 -13.16 16.89
N TYR A 28 -7.40 -13.21 15.66
CA TYR A 28 -6.53 -13.14 14.47
C TYR A 28 -6.51 -11.71 13.91
N THR A 29 -5.31 -11.21 13.66
CA THR A 29 -5.14 -9.94 12.95
C THR A 29 -4.72 -10.21 11.50
N THR A 30 -5.21 -9.39 10.57
CA THR A 30 -4.89 -9.56 9.15
C THR A 30 -3.47 -9.08 8.83
N ALA A 31 -2.79 -9.81 7.93
CA ALA A 31 -1.58 -9.31 7.31
C ALA A 31 -1.95 -8.24 6.28
N GLY A 32 -1.42 -7.03 6.46
CA GLY A 32 -1.56 -5.94 5.50
C GLY A 32 -0.70 -6.14 4.25
N LEU A 33 -0.89 -5.27 3.26
CA LEU A 33 -0.17 -5.32 1.98
C LEU A 33 1.36 -5.32 2.20
N MET A 34 1.86 -4.42 3.02
CA MET A 34 3.30 -4.31 3.29
C MET A 34 3.89 -5.54 4.01
N ALA A 35 3.10 -6.22 4.82
CA ALA A 35 3.57 -7.42 5.52
C ALA A 35 3.61 -8.65 4.60
N GLN A 36 2.78 -8.68 3.56
CA GLN A 36 2.73 -9.77 2.60
C GLN A 36 3.80 -9.66 1.50
N ILE A 37 4.30 -8.47 1.19
CA ILE A 37 5.41 -8.26 0.24
C ILE A 37 6.74 -8.49 0.96
N LYS A 38 7.44 -9.57 0.64
CA LYS A 38 8.68 -9.99 1.29
C LYS A 38 9.89 -9.95 0.36
N THR A 39 9.70 -10.33 -0.91
CA THR A 39 10.82 -10.57 -1.84
C THR A 39 11.40 -9.27 -2.40
N ASN A 40 10.55 -8.36 -2.87
CA ASN A 40 11.00 -7.13 -3.52
C ASN A 40 10.97 -5.96 -2.52
N ARG A 41 11.92 -5.95 -1.61
CA ARG A 41 12.16 -4.83 -0.69
C ARG A 41 13.47 -4.16 -1.07
N ILE A 42 13.35 -3.04 -1.77
CA ILE A 42 14.49 -2.31 -2.35
C ILE A 42 14.73 -1.06 -1.51
N ASN A 43 15.96 -0.88 -1.03
CA ASN A 43 16.36 0.32 -0.30
C ASN A 43 17.28 1.17 -1.19
N ILE A 44 16.92 2.45 -1.39
CA ILE A 44 17.67 3.40 -2.23
C ILE A 44 18.51 4.35 -1.35
N SER A 45 18.49 4.19 -0.02
CA SER A 45 19.07 5.15 0.93
C SER A 45 20.61 5.28 0.93
N ASP A 46 21.33 4.42 0.21
CA ASP A 46 22.80 4.41 0.22
C ASP A 46 23.43 5.41 -0.77
N GLY A 47 22.65 6.35 -1.32
CA GLY A 47 23.12 7.35 -2.26
C GLY A 47 22.14 8.50 -2.46
N GLU A 48 22.47 9.42 -3.35
CA GLU A 48 21.50 10.41 -3.81
C GLU A 48 20.33 9.70 -4.52
N VAL A 49 19.11 9.96 -4.06
CA VAL A 49 17.91 9.45 -4.72
C VAL A 49 17.84 10.06 -6.11
N SER A 50 18.22 9.28 -7.11
CA SER A 50 18.18 9.69 -8.51
C SER A 50 17.02 9.05 -9.24
N LEU A 51 16.55 9.69 -10.31
CA LEU A 51 15.51 9.12 -11.17
C LEU A 51 15.92 7.79 -11.78
N SER A 52 17.21 7.61 -12.08
CA SER A 52 17.78 6.35 -12.59
C SER A 52 17.65 5.22 -11.56
N ALA A 53 17.94 5.47 -10.28
CA ALA A 53 17.80 4.48 -9.22
C ALA A 53 16.34 4.08 -9.02
N ILE A 54 15.42 5.04 -9.08
CA ILE A 54 13.98 4.79 -9.01
C ILE A 54 13.55 3.93 -10.21
N ASN A 55 13.95 4.27 -11.43
CA ASN A 55 13.61 3.51 -12.63
C ASN A 55 14.15 2.08 -12.58
N THR A 56 15.37 1.87 -12.09
CA THR A 56 15.96 0.53 -11.93
C THR A 56 15.14 -0.30 -10.93
N ALA A 57 14.76 0.29 -9.80
CA ALA A 57 13.92 -0.38 -8.80
C ALA A 57 12.56 -0.77 -9.37
N LEU A 58 11.92 0.13 -10.11
CA LEU A 58 10.63 -0.10 -10.75
C LEU A 58 10.71 -1.16 -11.84
N SER A 59 11.75 -1.13 -12.69
CA SER A 59 11.98 -2.15 -13.72
C SER A 59 12.15 -3.54 -13.11
N THR A 60 12.90 -3.66 -12.02
CA THR A 60 13.07 -4.94 -11.31
C THR A 60 11.74 -5.54 -10.84
N ILE A 61 10.79 -4.71 -10.42
CA ILE A 61 9.46 -5.17 -10.01
C ILE A 61 8.63 -5.58 -11.25
N GLN A 62 8.70 -4.79 -12.31
CA GLN A 62 7.94 -5.03 -13.54
C GLN A 62 8.41 -6.25 -14.34
N GLU A 63 9.72 -6.51 -14.37
CA GLU A 63 10.30 -7.69 -15.06
C GLU A 63 9.79 -9.02 -14.51
N ARG A 64 9.35 -9.05 -13.26
CA ARG A 64 8.80 -10.24 -12.61
C ARG A 64 7.31 -10.43 -12.83
N THR A 65 6.71 -9.59 -13.67
CA THR A 65 5.30 -9.73 -14.03
C THR A 65 5.08 -10.99 -14.87
N VAL A 66 4.13 -11.81 -14.47
CA VAL A 66 3.84 -13.10 -15.12
C VAL A 66 3.17 -12.86 -16.48
N LYS A 67 3.48 -13.75 -17.46
CA LYS A 67 2.81 -13.77 -18.79
C LYS A 67 1.29 -13.71 -18.63
N GLY A 68 0.66 -12.77 -19.34
CA GLY A 68 -0.79 -12.56 -19.30
C GLY A 68 -1.26 -11.41 -18.39
N HIS A 69 -0.38 -10.86 -17.58
CA HIS A 69 -0.67 -9.62 -16.84
C HIS A 69 0.10 -8.46 -17.47
N SER A 70 -0.60 -7.38 -17.78
CA SER A 70 0.01 -6.19 -18.38
C SER A 70 0.93 -5.48 -17.39
N ASN A 71 2.13 -5.11 -17.86
CA ASN A 71 3.05 -4.23 -17.13
C ASN A 71 2.50 -2.78 -17.01
N ASN A 72 1.44 -2.45 -17.76
CA ASN A 72 0.86 -1.12 -17.81
C ASN A 72 -0.21 -0.85 -16.75
N GLY A 73 -0.24 -1.60 -15.69
CA GLY A 73 -1.29 -1.46 -14.66
C GLY A 73 -0.77 -1.33 -13.23
N HIS A 74 0.54 -1.14 -13.04
CA HIS A 74 1.09 -0.97 -11.70
C HIS A 74 0.71 0.38 -11.11
N ILE A 75 0.34 0.35 -9.84
CA ILE A 75 0.06 1.53 -9.03
C ILE A 75 1.12 1.60 -7.94
N ALA A 76 1.65 2.80 -7.71
CA ALA A 76 2.58 3.07 -6.63
C ALA A 76 1.92 4.01 -5.63
N PHE A 77 1.64 3.54 -4.42
CA PHE A 77 1.24 4.41 -3.32
C PHE A 77 2.47 5.04 -2.69
N VAL A 78 2.45 6.35 -2.57
CA VAL A 78 3.58 7.14 -2.08
C VAL A 78 3.08 8.30 -1.22
N SER A 79 3.97 8.92 -0.44
CA SER A 79 3.66 10.16 0.26
C SER A 79 3.53 11.33 -0.73
N HIS A 80 2.75 12.34 -0.39
CA HIS A 80 2.65 13.56 -1.19
C HIS A 80 4.00 14.31 -1.27
N ALA A 81 4.79 14.28 -0.19
CA ALA A 81 6.13 14.86 -0.18
C ALA A 81 7.05 14.20 -1.22
N PHE A 82 6.96 12.88 -1.39
CA PHE A 82 7.71 12.18 -2.43
C PHE A 82 7.21 12.54 -3.83
N LEU A 83 5.90 12.69 -4.04
CA LEU A 83 5.36 13.13 -5.34
C LEU A 83 5.90 14.49 -5.76
N HIS A 84 5.97 15.46 -4.83
CA HIS A 84 6.57 16.77 -5.12
C HIS A 84 8.02 16.62 -5.53
N ARG A 85 8.81 15.87 -4.76
CA ARG A 85 10.22 15.62 -5.08
C ARG A 85 10.41 14.92 -6.43
N LEU A 86 9.57 13.95 -6.74
CA LEU A 86 9.62 13.26 -8.03
C LEU A 86 9.33 14.23 -9.18
N ASN A 87 8.35 15.11 -9.00
CA ASN A 87 8.02 16.15 -9.97
C ASN A 87 9.19 17.11 -10.20
N ASP A 88 9.88 17.53 -9.15
CA ASP A 88 11.07 18.38 -9.25
C ASP A 88 12.20 17.69 -10.01
N MET A 89 12.50 16.43 -9.67
CA MET A 89 13.53 15.63 -10.36
C MET A 89 13.24 15.43 -11.86
N VAL A 90 11.97 15.42 -12.23
CA VAL A 90 11.58 15.22 -13.63
C VAL A 90 11.55 16.53 -14.37
N SER A 91 11.11 17.64 -13.74
CA SER A 91 11.12 18.96 -14.38
C SER A 91 12.53 19.41 -14.75
N ASP A 92 13.52 19.04 -13.95
CA ASP A 92 14.94 19.35 -14.22
C ASP A 92 15.51 18.56 -15.43
N LYS A 93 14.84 17.50 -15.86
CA LYS A 93 15.26 16.66 -16.98
C LYS A 93 14.24 16.71 -18.10
N ALA A 94 14.45 17.62 -19.07
CA ALA A 94 13.57 17.90 -20.21
C ALA A 94 13.21 16.71 -21.14
N HIS A 95 13.58 15.48 -20.80
CA HIS A 95 13.42 14.30 -21.63
C HIS A 95 12.45 13.24 -21.08
N TYR A 96 11.78 13.50 -19.96
CA TYR A 96 10.82 12.54 -19.42
C TYR A 96 9.39 12.97 -19.74
N ASN A 97 8.68 12.13 -20.49
CA ASN A 97 7.25 12.31 -20.73
C ASN A 97 6.46 12.01 -19.43
N ILE A 98 6.09 13.05 -18.71
CA ILE A 98 5.09 12.94 -17.67
C ILE A 98 3.76 13.32 -18.29
N SER A 99 2.84 12.38 -18.36
CA SER A 99 1.45 12.69 -18.62
C SER A 99 0.70 12.73 -17.29
N TYR A 100 0.11 13.87 -16.97
CA TYR A 100 -0.86 13.94 -15.89
C TYR A 100 -2.17 13.34 -16.40
N GLY A 101 -2.54 12.18 -15.91
CA GLY A 101 -3.87 11.62 -16.15
C GLY A 101 -4.94 12.51 -15.57
N GLU A 102 -6.12 12.53 -16.18
CA GLU A 102 -7.28 13.21 -15.62
C GLU A 102 -7.54 12.72 -14.19
N ALA A 103 -7.75 13.65 -13.28
CA ALA A 103 -8.04 13.36 -11.89
C ALA A 103 -9.38 12.61 -11.79
N GLN A 104 -9.33 11.31 -11.62
CA GLN A 104 -10.51 10.52 -11.31
C GLN A 104 -10.79 10.68 -9.81
N TYR A 105 -11.93 11.24 -9.46
CA TYR A 105 -12.33 11.53 -8.07
C TYR A 105 -11.41 12.52 -7.30
N GLY A 106 -10.81 13.51 -7.99
CA GLY A 106 -9.99 14.53 -7.32
C GLY A 106 -8.58 14.07 -6.90
N ILE A 107 -8.18 12.87 -7.25
CA ILE A 107 -6.83 12.35 -6.99
C ILE A 107 -5.94 12.69 -8.19
N LYS A 108 -4.88 13.47 -7.98
CA LYS A 108 -3.84 13.68 -8.99
C LYS A 108 -3.02 12.40 -9.14
N ILE A 109 -3.06 11.80 -10.31
CA ILE A 109 -2.26 10.64 -10.68
C ILE A 109 -1.11 11.13 -11.55
N MET A 110 0.11 10.83 -11.13
CA MET A 110 1.32 11.06 -11.91
C MET A 110 1.70 9.77 -12.62
N ARG A 111 1.73 9.79 -13.93
CA ARG A 111 2.10 8.64 -14.75
C ARG A 111 3.55 8.73 -15.16
N LEU A 112 4.33 7.72 -14.82
CA LEU A 112 5.71 7.58 -15.25
C LEU A 112 5.81 6.41 -16.24
N GLU A 113 6.37 6.67 -17.42
CA GLU A 113 6.68 5.63 -18.41
C GLU A 113 8.12 5.19 -18.23
N THR A 114 8.30 3.91 -17.92
CA THR A 114 9.61 3.25 -17.80
C THR A 114 9.82 2.36 -19.03
N GLY A 115 11.06 1.96 -19.31
CA GLY A 115 11.37 1.02 -20.37
C GLY A 115 10.66 -0.34 -20.26
N SER A 116 10.20 -0.71 -19.06
CA SER A 116 9.52 -1.98 -18.77
C SER A 116 7.99 -1.85 -18.67
N GLY A 117 7.44 -0.64 -18.73
CA GLY A 117 6.00 -0.41 -18.65
C GLY A 117 5.63 0.91 -17.98
N THR A 118 4.36 1.07 -17.66
CA THR A 118 3.80 2.28 -17.07
C THR A 118 3.47 2.09 -15.60
N ILE A 119 3.78 3.08 -14.79
CA ILE A 119 3.45 3.11 -13.36
C ILE A 119 2.69 4.38 -13.03
N ASN A 120 1.58 4.22 -12.32
CA ASN A 120 0.76 5.31 -11.84
C ASN A 120 1.08 5.61 -10.38
N PHE A 121 1.66 6.77 -10.09
CA PHE A 121 1.92 7.22 -8.73
C PHE A 121 0.69 7.91 -8.16
N VAL A 122 0.29 7.49 -6.98
CA VAL A 122 -0.85 8.03 -6.24
C VAL A 122 -0.39 8.46 -4.85
N GLY A 123 -0.66 9.73 -4.52
CA GLY A 123 -0.41 10.23 -3.18
C GLY A 123 -1.38 9.60 -2.19
N TYR A 124 -0.84 9.00 -1.14
CA TYR A 124 -1.63 8.29 -0.14
C TYR A 124 -1.42 8.87 1.26
N LYS A 125 -2.45 9.48 1.80
CA LYS A 125 -2.41 10.25 3.05
C LYS A 125 -1.82 9.48 4.25
N LEU A 126 -2.07 8.18 4.35
CA LEU A 126 -1.52 7.37 5.45
C LEU A 126 0.01 7.31 5.47
N PHE A 127 0.67 7.49 4.31
CA PHE A 127 2.13 7.58 4.24
C PHE A 127 2.66 8.92 4.74
N ASP A 128 1.85 9.98 4.69
CA ASP A 128 2.23 11.29 5.24
C ASP A 128 2.03 11.35 6.76
N GLU A 129 0.99 10.69 7.27
CA GLU A 129 0.68 10.66 8.71
C GLU A 129 1.72 9.91 9.54
N LEU A 130 2.34 8.88 8.93
CA LEU A 130 3.33 8.03 9.60
C LEU A 130 4.74 8.39 9.12
N ALA A 131 5.50 9.11 9.94
CA ALA A 131 6.84 9.58 9.59
C ALA A 131 7.76 8.46 9.07
N ALA A 132 7.63 7.25 9.59
CA ALA A 132 8.41 6.07 9.17
C ALA A 132 8.17 5.66 7.71
N TYR A 133 7.06 6.06 7.10
CA TYR A 133 6.69 5.65 5.73
C TYR A 133 6.74 6.78 4.70
N ARG A 134 7.10 8.01 5.10
CA ARG A 134 7.19 9.15 4.16
C ARG A 134 8.13 8.91 2.98
N GLY A 135 9.21 8.18 3.21
CA GLY A 135 10.18 7.80 2.16
C GLY A 135 9.93 6.42 1.58
N THR A 136 8.70 5.90 1.65
CA THR A 136 8.36 4.56 1.18
C THR A 136 7.38 4.65 0.01
N ALA A 137 7.62 3.85 -1.02
CA ALA A 137 6.66 3.57 -2.08
C ALA A 137 6.26 2.11 -2.04
N VAL A 138 4.96 1.83 -2.17
CA VAL A 138 4.44 0.47 -2.34
C VAL A 138 3.91 0.33 -3.74
N VAL A 139 4.61 -0.46 -4.55
CA VAL A 139 4.28 -0.71 -5.96
C VAL A 139 3.54 -2.04 -6.06
N PHE A 140 2.38 -2.03 -6.66
CA PHE A 140 1.58 -3.24 -6.79
C PHE A 140 0.71 -3.24 -8.04
N ASN A 141 0.33 -4.44 -8.47
CA ASN A 141 -0.66 -4.63 -9.53
C ASN A 141 -2.03 -4.86 -8.88
N PRO A 142 -3.01 -3.97 -9.08
CA PRO A 142 -4.32 -4.06 -8.43
C PRO A 142 -5.11 -5.31 -8.84
N THR A 143 -4.86 -5.88 -10.02
CA THR A 143 -5.56 -7.09 -10.49
C THR A 143 -5.17 -8.33 -9.69
N LEU A 144 -4.03 -8.31 -9.00
CA LEU A 144 -3.48 -9.41 -8.21
C LEU A 144 -3.79 -9.28 -6.71
N ILE A 145 -4.47 -8.22 -6.32
CA ILE A 145 -4.84 -7.98 -4.92
C ILE A 145 -6.35 -8.06 -4.78
N ASN A 146 -6.80 -8.89 -3.86
CA ASN A 146 -8.21 -9.08 -3.59
C ASN A 146 -8.51 -8.94 -2.10
N THR A 147 -9.63 -8.30 -1.80
CA THR A 147 -10.20 -8.31 -0.46
C THR A 147 -10.97 -9.60 -0.25
N VAL A 148 -10.70 -10.29 0.85
CA VAL A 148 -11.37 -11.54 1.23
C VAL A 148 -12.17 -11.28 2.50
N TYR A 149 -13.45 -11.62 2.48
CA TYR A 149 -14.32 -11.53 3.63
C TYR A 149 -14.50 -12.91 4.24
N PHE A 150 -14.17 -13.04 5.53
CA PHE A 150 -14.55 -14.20 6.32
C PHE A 150 -16.00 -14.05 6.79
N GLU A 151 -16.35 -12.84 7.24
CA GLU A 151 -17.73 -12.47 7.58
C GLU A 151 -18.02 -11.11 6.92
N LYS A 152 -19.04 -11.08 6.06
CA LYS A 152 -19.52 -9.83 5.47
C LYS A 152 -20.14 -8.98 6.58
N THR A 153 -20.21 -7.68 6.34
CA THR A 153 -20.81 -6.73 7.29
C THR A 153 -22.17 -7.23 7.77
N ASN A 154 -22.26 -7.50 9.06
CA ASN A 154 -23.48 -7.97 9.71
C ASN A 154 -23.75 -7.15 10.96
N VAL A 155 -25.04 -6.98 11.27
CA VAL A 155 -25.49 -6.30 12.49
C VAL A 155 -25.67 -7.35 13.58
N ARG A 156 -24.83 -7.33 14.61
CA ARG A 156 -25.02 -8.13 15.79
C ARG A 156 -25.81 -7.33 16.82
N LYS A 157 -26.97 -7.85 17.19
CA LYS A 157 -27.81 -7.28 18.24
C LYS A 157 -27.38 -7.91 19.57
N PHE A 158 -27.13 -7.08 20.55
CA PHE A 158 -26.87 -7.52 21.92
C PHE A 158 -28.17 -7.47 22.73
N SER A 159 -28.29 -8.36 23.71
CA SER A 159 -29.44 -8.32 24.61
C SER A 159 -29.53 -6.94 25.28
N PRO A 160 -30.73 -6.36 25.37
CA PRO A 160 -30.89 -5.04 25.96
C PRO A 160 -30.48 -5.08 27.45
N ILE A 161 -29.63 -4.16 27.82
CA ILE A 161 -29.27 -3.92 29.22
C ILE A 161 -30.10 -2.71 29.68
N LYS A 162 -31.08 -2.97 30.54
CA LYS A 162 -32.09 -1.98 30.96
C LYS A 162 -32.90 -1.46 29.78
N PHE A 163 -32.86 -0.15 29.49
CA PHE A 163 -33.59 0.49 28.41
C PHE A 163 -32.73 0.78 27.18
N VAL A 164 -31.52 0.23 27.09
CA VAL A 164 -30.57 0.50 26.01
C VAL A 164 -30.43 -0.72 25.12
N THR A 165 -30.73 -0.55 23.82
CA THR A 165 -30.47 -1.58 22.80
C THR A 165 -29.13 -1.29 22.15
N MET A 166 -28.18 -2.22 22.24
CA MET A 166 -26.87 -2.11 21.65
C MET A 166 -26.81 -2.93 20.35
N ASN A 167 -26.36 -2.29 19.26
CA ASN A 167 -26.11 -2.95 18.01
C ASN A 167 -24.65 -2.73 17.60
N ALA A 168 -23.96 -3.77 17.18
CA ALA A 168 -22.62 -3.65 16.63
C ALA A 168 -22.60 -4.08 15.16
N LEU A 169 -21.92 -3.29 14.33
CA LEU A 169 -21.57 -3.67 12.97
C LEU A 169 -20.26 -4.44 13.02
N VAL A 170 -20.29 -5.71 12.61
CA VAL A 170 -19.12 -6.58 12.59
C VAL A 170 -18.80 -6.93 11.15
N THR A 171 -17.52 -6.78 10.79
CA THR A 171 -16.98 -7.20 9.49
C THR A 171 -15.64 -7.85 9.72
N GLN A 172 -15.44 -9.04 9.17
CA GLN A 172 -14.13 -9.70 9.20
C GLN A 172 -13.59 -9.72 7.77
N VAL A 173 -12.55 -8.93 7.55
CA VAL A 173 -11.95 -8.71 6.23
C VAL A 173 -10.44 -8.93 6.29
N GLY A 174 -9.90 -9.50 5.24
CA GLY A 174 -8.47 -9.67 5.04
C GLY A 174 -8.07 -9.30 3.63
N LEU A 175 -6.77 -9.13 3.41
CA LEU A 175 -6.18 -8.87 2.11
C LEU A 175 -5.48 -10.12 1.62
N ARG A 176 -5.72 -10.51 0.36
CA ARG A 176 -5.01 -11.59 -0.31
C ARG A 176 -4.19 -11.02 -1.45
N VAL A 177 -2.87 -11.16 -1.34
CA VAL A 177 -1.89 -10.79 -2.37
C VAL A 177 -1.55 -12.05 -3.15
N ARG A 178 -1.79 -12.02 -4.47
CA ARG A 178 -1.38 -13.08 -5.39
C ARG A 178 -0.06 -12.69 -6.03
N GLN A 179 0.77 -13.66 -6.36
CA GLN A 179 2.03 -13.45 -7.07
C GLN A 179 2.87 -12.33 -6.43
N GLU A 180 3.24 -12.53 -5.19
CA GLU A 180 3.96 -11.56 -4.36
C GLU A 180 5.15 -10.90 -5.08
N ARG A 181 5.83 -11.64 -5.96
CA ARG A 181 6.99 -11.15 -6.73
C ARG A 181 6.67 -10.04 -7.75
N CYS A 182 5.39 -9.85 -8.09
CA CYS A 182 4.95 -8.76 -8.98
C CYS A 182 4.67 -7.45 -8.21
N HIS A 183 4.90 -7.46 -6.91
CA HIS A 183 4.75 -6.31 -6.04
C HIS A 183 6.09 -5.96 -5.41
N GLY A 184 6.23 -4.72 -4.95
CA GLY A 184 7.48 -4.29 -4.31
C GLY A 184 7.29 -3.15 -3.33
N ILE A 185 8.25 -3.03 -2.42
CA ILE A 185 8.36 -1.92 -1.49
C ILE A 185 9.70 -1.27 -1.74
N ILE A 186 9.68 0.03 -2.01
CA ILE A 186 10.88 0.85 -2.19
C ILE A 186 10.96 1.78 -0.99
N THR A 187 12.10 1.76 -0.31
CA THR A 187 12.37 2.60 0.86
C THR A 187 13.53 3.54 0.58
N GLY A 188 13.68 4.57 1.42
CA GLY A 188 14.79 5.51 1.29
C GLY A 188 14.57 6.64 0.28
N LEU A 189 13.36 6.79 -0.25
CA LEU A 189 13.03 7.78 -1.28
C LEU A 189 13.15 9.24 -0.82
N MET A 190 13.26 9.49 0.48
CA MET A 190 13.47 10.82 1.07
C MET A 190 14.91 11.01 1.58
N GLY A 191 15.84 10.14 1.19
CA GLY A 191 17.27 10.27 1.53
C GLY A 191 17.84 11.63 1.12
N GLY A 192 18.59 12.25 2.03
CA GLY A 192 19.19 13.59 1.83
C GLY A 192 18.38 14.78 2.36
N LEU A 193 17.13 14.60 2.76
CA LEU A 193 16.43 15.60 3.56
C LEU A 193 16.73 15.34 5.04
N LYS A 194 17.64 16.14 5.61
CA LYS A 194 17.71 16.29 7.07
C LYS A 194 16.36 16.87 7.56
N PRO A 195 15.88 16.40 8.71
CA PRO A 195 14.63 16.90 9.30
C PRO A 195 14.69 18.39 9.58
#